data_347aa850b51af105fdde522f7d182591
#
_entry.id   347aa850b51af105fdde522f7d182591
#
_cell.length_a   1.000
_cell.length_b   1.000
_cell.length_c   1.000
_cell.angle_alpha   90.00
_cell.angle_beta   90.00
_cell.angle_gamma   90.00
#
_symmetry.space_group_name_H-M   'P 1'
#
loop_
_entity.id
_entity.type
_entity.pdbx_description
1 polymer ?
#
loop_
_entity_poly.entity_id
_entity_poly.type
_entity_poly.pdbx_seq_one_letter_code
_entity_poly.pdbx_strand_id
1 'polypeptide(L)'
;IKARVLLYAASPQWNGNTLYESGRLKWENTRWETPGYGKQLVSPVYSEQKWIDARDACKEALEFALRQNLELYQESNFDELKNVDASQKDFMKYVFRMRYALLSRANATGKCQEVVWGLADQSSIVNGCLPRRMFKKTDNTWQDGWSGVSPTLEAIKQFYTKDGYPITDESRFYPQDEWYDVAGQSIINSEPSYSGELNANEIIKLNTHREPRFYAWMAFSGGEYGTKLVKNAPI
;
A
#
# COMPACT_ATOMS: atom_id res chain seq x y z
N ILE A 1 -16.13 -10.36 0.57
CA ILE A 1 -16.98 -9.24 0.08
C ILE A 1 -17.89 -8.75 1.20
N LYS A 2 -18.76 -9.59 1.80
CA LYS A 2 -19.72 -9.22 2.85
C LYS A 2 -19.06 -8.38 3.96
N ALA A 3 -17.96 -8.87 4.54
CA ALA A 3 -17.23 -8.18 5.62
C ALA A 3 -16.79 -6.77 5.23
N ARG A 4 -16.22 -6.59 4.02
CA ARG A 4 -15.78 -5.28 3.52
C ARG A 4 -16.95 -4.31 3.33
N VAL A 5 -18.07 -4.78 2.76
CA VAL A 5 -19.25 -3.94 2.56
C VAL A 5 -19.81 -3.46 3.89
N LEU A 6 -19.95 -4.36 4.87
CA LEU A 6 -20.46 -4.01 6.20
C LEU A 6 -19.50 -3.09 6.96
N LEU A 7 -18.19 -3.28 6.83
CA LEU A 7 -17.18 -2.38 7.42
C LEU A 7 -17.30 -0.96 6.85
N TYR A 8 -17.46 -0.82 5.52
CA TYR A 8 -17.69 0.49 4.93
C TYR A 8 -19.01 1.11 5.39
N ALA A 9 -20.10 0.32 5.45
CA ALA A 9 -21.39 0.80 5.93
C ALA A 9 -21.38 1.24 7.40
N ALA A 10 -20.48 0.69 8.22
CA ALA A 10 -20.26 1.07 9.60
C ALA A 10 -19.36 2.29 9.76
N SER A 11 -18.56 2.65 8.75
CA SER A 11 -17.60 3.75 8.83
C SER A 11 -18.28 5.09 9.08
N PRO A 12 -17.56 6.08 9.67
CA PRO A 12 -18.12 7.41 9.98
C PRO A 12 -18.71 8.13 8.77
N GLN A 13 -18.25 7.83 7.57
CA GLN A 13 -18.81 8.39 6.34
C GLN A 13 -20.26 7.96 6.10
N TRP A 14 -20.62 6.73 6.47
CA TRP A 14 -21.90 6.10 6.15
C TRP A 14 -22.76 5.80 7.40
N ASN A 15 -22.27 6.16 8.57
CA ASN A 15 -22.91 5.85 9.84
C ASN A 15 -22.89 7.07 10.75
N GLY A 16 -23.97 7.81 10.74
CA GLY A 16 -24.12 9.01 11.56
C GLY A 16 -23.50 10.28 10.97
N ASN A 17 -23.30 10.33 9.64
CA ASN A 17 -22.78 11.51 8.99
C ASN A 17 -23.89 12.52 8.64
N THR A 18 -24.01 13.55 9.46
CA THR A 18 -25.04 14.61 9.32
C THR A 18 -24.85 15.51 8.09
N LEU A 19 -23.66 15.48 7.44
CA LEU A 19 -23.42 16.26 6.22
C LEU A 19 -24.39 15.88 5.06
N TYR A 20 -24.95 14.66 5.11
CA TYR A 20 -25.91 14.17 4.10
C TYR A 20 -27.38 14.47 4.41
N GLU A 21 -27.67 15.18 5.48
CA GLU A 21 -29.05 15.52 5.88
C GLU A 21 -29.66 16.64 5.04
N SER A 22 -28.87 17.64 4.67
CA SER A 22 -29.39 18.88 4.08
C SER A 22 -28.40 19.53 3.10
N GLY A 23 -28.90 20.53 2.40
CA GLY A 23 -28.09 21.36 1.50
C GLY A 23 -27.62 20.59 0.25
N ARG A 24 -26.46 20.98 -0.29
CA ARG A 24 -25.89 20.43 -1.52
C ARG A 24 -25.46 18.98 -1.38
N LEU A 25 -25.21 18.51 -0.16
CA LEU A 25 -24.76 17.15 0.14
C LEU A 25 -25.90 16.24 0.57
N LYS A 26 -27.16 16.74 0.58
CA LYS A 26 -28.31 15.91 0.87
C LYS A 26 -28.37 14.75 -0.12
N TRP A 27 -28.33 13.54 0.40
CA TRP A 27 -28.28 12.35 -0.44
C TRP A 27 -29.56 11.55 -0.32
N GLU A 28 -30.47 11.84 -1.25
CA GLU A 28 -31.77 11.18 -1.37
C GLU A 28 -32.00 10.65 -2.79
N ASN A 29 -32.94 9.72 -2.94
CA ASN A 29 -33.35 9.25 -4.24
C ASN A 29 -34.21 10.32 -4.93
N THR A 30 -33.63 11.01 -5.90
CA THR A 30 -34.29 12.08 -6.67
C THR A 30 -34.99 11.58 -7.94
N ARG A 31 -34.90 10.29 -8.26
CA ARG A 31 -35.56 9.70 -9.42
C ARG A 31 -36.97 9.26 -9.07
N TRP A 32 -37.95 10.04 -9.46
CA TRP A 32 -39.32 9.82 -9.14
C TRP A 32 -39.91 8.52 -9.74
N GLU A 33 -39.32 8.01 -10.85
CA GLU A 33 -39.73 6.76 -11.49
C GLU A 33 -39.28 5.51 -10.72
N THR A 34 -38.37 5.65 -9.77
CA THR A 34 -37.82 4.51 -9.04
C THR A 34 -38.51 4.32 -7.70
N PRO A 35 -38.69 3.06 -7.24
CA PRO A 35 -39.17 2.79 -5.91
C PRO A 35 -38.30 3.50 -4.84
N GLY A 36 -38.95 4.14 -3.87
CA GLY A 36 -38.24 4.86 -2.80
C GLY A 36 -37.86 6.29 -3.14
N TYR A 37 -38.54 6.93 -4.08
CA TYR A 37 -38.42 8.36 -4.34
C TYR A 37 -38.56 9.18 -3.05
N GLY A 38 -37.69 10.18 -2.87
CA GLY A 38 -37.58 10.98 -1.67
C GLY A 38 -36.99 10.26 -0.46
N LYS A 39 -36.65 8.99 -0.56
CA LYS A 39 -36.02 8.25 0.50
C LYS A 39 -34.54 8.65 0.63
N GLN A 40 -34.13 8.95 1.86
CA GLN A 40 -32.74 9.23 2.18
C GLN A 40 -31.89 7.97 1.97
N LEU A 41 -30.78 8.11 1.23
CA LEU A 41 -29.91 6.98 0.86
C LEU A 41 -28.86 6.70 1.95
N VAL A 42 -28.53 7.69 2.76
CA VAL A 42 -27.59 7.56 3.87
C VAL A 42 -28.25 8.03 5.17
N SER A 43 -28.22 7.18 6.19
CA SER A 43 -28.77 7.55 7.49
C SER A 43 -27.83 8.52 8.21
N PRO A 44 -28.31 9.71 8.64
CA PRO A 44 -27.52 10.62 9.45
C PRO A 44 -27.41 10.17 10.91
N VAL A 45 -28.22 9.17 11.29
CA VAL A 45 -28.25 8.64 12.66
C VAL A 45 -27.20 7.54 12.81
N TYR A 46 -26.35 7.71 13.83
CA TYR A 46 -25.39 6.66 14.21
C TYR A 46 -26.10 5.40 14.69
N SER A 47 -25.60 4.25 14.26
CA SER A 47 -26.03 2.94 14.69
C SER A 47 -24.86 2.07 15.10
N GLU A 48 -24.78 1.72 16.37
CA GLU A 48 -23.80 0.78 16.89
C GLU A 48 -23.96 -0.62 16.26
N GLN A 49 -25.20 -0.99 15.92
CA GLN A 49 -25.51 -2.28 15.28
C GLN A 49 -24.70 -2.49 14.00
N LYS A 50 -24.45 -1.45 13.21
CA LYS A 50 -23.62 -1.56 12.01
C LYS A 50 -22.19 -2.00 12.33
N TRP A 51 -21.61 -1.53 13.43
CA TRP A 51 -20.29 -1.97 13.88
C TRP A 51 -20.28 -3.41 14.39
N ILE A 52 -21.34 -3.81 15.09
CA ILE A 52 -21.53 -5.20 15.53
C ILE A 52 -21.63 -6.13 14.32
N ASP A 53 -22.44 -5.78 13.33
CA ASP A 53 -22.63 -6.56 12.10
C ASP A 53 -21.31 -6.65 11.29
N ALA A 54 -20.56 -5.57 11.22
CA ALA A 54 -19.25 -5.53 10.56
C ALA A 54 -18.23 -6.43 11.28
N ARG A 55 -18.14 -6.33 12.62
CA ARG A 55 -17.28 -7.18 13.45
C ARG A 55 -17.59 -8.65 13.23
N ASP A 56 -18.87 -9.02 13.30
CA ASP A 56 -19.28 -10.42 13.22
C ASP A 56 -19.03 -10.98 11.81
N ALA A 57 -19.27 -10.19 10.77
CA ALA A 57 -18.93 -10.58 9.40
C ALA A 57 -17.42 -10.69 9.16
N CYS A 58 -16.60 -9.85 9.78
CA CYS A 58 -15.14 -9.98 9.73
C CYS A 58 -14.66 -11.25 10.44
N LYS A 59 -15.23 -11.56 11.60
CA LYS A 59 -14.94 -12.80 12.33
C LYS A 59 -15.32 -14.03 11.51
N GLU A 60 -16.52 -14.06 10.93
CA GLU A 60 -16.98 -15.13 10.04
C GLU A 60 -16.04 -15.33 8.84
N ALA A 61 -15.61 -14.22 8.22
CA ALA A 61 -14.69 -14.27 7.09
C ALA A 61 -13.29 -14.82 7.48
N LEU A 62 -12.77 -14.43 8.66
CA LEU A 62 -11.51 -14.93 9.17
C LEU A 62 -11.58 -16.43 9.48
N GLU A 63 -12.63 -16.87 10.19
CA GLU A 63 -12.84 -18.27 10.49
C GLU A 63 -13.00 -19.13 9.23
N PHE A 64 -13.70 -18.60 8.22
CA PHE A 64 -13.80 -19.26 6.92
C PHE A 64 -12.42 -19.38 6.25
N ALA A 65 -11.63 -18.31 6.23
CA ALA A 65 -10.30 -18.31 5.64
C ALA A 65 -9.38 -19.35 6.30
N LEU A 66 -9.39 -19.40 7.64
CA LEU A 66 -8.60 -20.39 8.41
C LEU A 66 -9.03 -21.83 8.11
N ARG A 67 -10.34 -22.08 7.97
CA ARG A 67 -10.85 -23.42 7.58
C ARG A 67 -10.43 -23.83 6.16
N GLN A 68 -10.12 -22.87 5.30
CA GLN A 68 -9.61 -23.11 3.94
C GLN A 68 -8.08 -23.16 3.90
N ASN A 69 -7.40 -23.22 5.04
CA ASN A 69 -5.93 -23.18 5.16
C ASN A 69 -5.30 -21.93 4.54
N LEU A 70 -6.03 -20.81 4.54
CA LEU A 70 -5.46 -19.53 4.16
C LEU A 70 -4.66 -18.99 5.33
N GLU A 71 -3.44 -18.54 5.05
CA GLU A 71 -2.52 -18.02 6.06
C GLU A 71 -1.69 -16.85 5.47
N LEU A 72 -1.08 -16.07 6.36
CA LEU A 72 -0.18 -15.02 5.93
C LEU A 72 1.05 -15.63 5.25
N TYR A 73 1.51 -14.99 4.18
CA TYR A 73 2.68 -15.42 3.43
C TYR A 73 3.95 -15.40 4.28
N GLN A 74 4.56 -16.55 4.47
CA GLN A 74 5.66 -16.77 5.41
C GLN A 74 7.01 -17.03 4.75
N GLU A 75 7.14 -16.92 3.43
CA GLU A 75 8.42 -17.14 2.75
C GLU A 75 9.53 -16.26 3.36
N SER A 76 10.71 -16.82 3.51
CA SER A 76 11.86 -16.16 4.11
C SER A 76 13.13 -16.25 3.26
N ASN A 77 13.09 -17.05 2.20
CA ASN A 77 14.23 -17.29 1.32
C ASN A 77 14.06 -16.48 0.03
N PHE A 78 14.50 -15.25 0.05
CA PHE A 78 14.50 -14.37 -1.10
C PHE A 78 15.92 -14.24 -1.64
N ASP A 79 16.10 -14.43 -2.95
CA ASP A 79 17.40 -14.27 -3.60
C ASP A 79 17.96 -12.87 -3.43
N GLU A 80 17.08 -11.89 -3.36
CA GLU A 80 17.39 -10.47 -3.16
C GLU A 80 18.11 -10.20 -1.82
N LEU A 81 17.86 -11.03 -0.80
CA LEU A 81 18.52 -10.91 0.51
C LEU A 81 20.04 -11.17 0.47
N LYS A 82 20.53 -11.77 -0.61
CA LYS A 82 21.97 -12.02 -0.78
C LYS A 82 22.78 -10.71 -0.86
N ASN A 83 22.14 -9.66 -1.39
CA ASN A 83 22.75 -8.36 -1.60
C ASN A 83 22.40 -7.33 -0.51
N VAL A 84 21.74 -7.78 0.55
CA VAL A 84 21.32 -6.93 1.68
C VAL A 84 22.33 -7.07 2.81
N ASP A 85 22.72 -5.95 3.43
CA ASP A 85 23.54 -5.95 4.62
C ASP A 85 22.96 -6.84 5.72
N ALA A 86 23.81 -7.55 6.44
CA ALA A 86 23.40 -8.51 7.46
C ALA A 86 22.49 -7.88 8.54
N SER A 87 22.75 -6.62 8.90
CA SER A 87 21.97 -5.87 9.89
C SER A 87 20.57 -5.51 9.40
N GLN A 88 20.32 -5.51 8.09
CA GLN A 88 19.07 -5.13 7.46
C GLN A 88 18.25 -6.34 6.95
N LYS A 89 18.82 -7.55 6.98
CA LYS A 89 18.19 -8.74 6.38
C LYS A 89 16.81 -9.04 6.95
N ASP A 90 16.65 -8.95 8.26
CA ASP A 90 15.34 -9.23 8.88
C ASP A 90 14.29 -8.18 8.50
N PHE A 91 14.67 -6.92 8.46
CA PHE A 91 13.80 -5.85 8.00
C PHE A 91 13.37 -6.07 6.55
N MET A 92 14.33 -6.32 5.65
CA MET A 92 14.08 -6.52 4.23
C MET A 92 13.30 -7.80 3.95
N LYS A 93 13.42 -8.83 4.76
CA LYS A 93 12.55 -10.02 4.69
C LYS A 93 11.07 -9.67 4.80
N TYR A 94 10.70 -8.77 5.73
CA TYR A 94 9.32 -8.30 5.84
C TYR A 94 8.89 -7.46 4.64
N VAL A 95 9.76 -6.61 4.12
CA VAL A 95 9.50 -5.85 2.89
C VAL A 95 9.18 -6.79 1.74
N PHE A 96 10.01 -7.81 1.52
CA PHE A 96 9.81 -8.78 0.44
C PHE A 96 8.57 -9.65 0.64
N ARG A 97 8.26 -10.07 1.86
CA ARG A 97 7.01 -10.76 2.15
C ARG A 97 5.79 -9.95 1.72
N MET A 98 5.71 -8.70 2.13
CA MET A 98 4.59 -7.83 1.78
C MET A 98 4.52 -7.57 0.27
N ARG A 99 5.65 -7.41 -0.37
CA ARG A 99 5.76 -7.19 -1.81
C ARG A 99 5.29 -8.41 -2.60
N TYR A 100 5.78 -9.59 -2.24
CA TYR A 100 5.48 -10.83 -2.97
C TYR A 100 4.11 -11.42 -2.63
N ALA A 101 3.56 -11.20 -1.44
CA ALA A 101 2.21 -11.64 -1.11
C ALA A 101 1.14 -11.07 -2.05
N LEU A 102 1.36 -9.86 -2.56
CA LEU A 102 0.44 -9.18 -3.47
C LEU A 102 0.78 -9.40 -4.95
N LEU A 103 1.98 -9.86 -5.26
CA LEU A 103 2.37 -10.12 -6.62
C LEU A 103 1.93 -11.52 -7.06
N SER A 104 1.36 -11.62 -8.25
CA SER A 104 0.86 -12.87 -8.87
C SER A 104 1.87 -14.02 -8.89
N ARG A 105 3.17 -13.75 -8.77
CA ARG A 105 4.21 -14.77 -8.73
C ARG A 105 4.10 -15.72 -7.54
N ALA A 106 3.76 -15.20 -6.37
CA ALA A 106 3.53 -16.04 -5.21
C ALA A 106 2.32 -16.95 -5.42
N ASN A 107 1.27 -16.45 -6.06
CA ASN A 107 0.07 -17.20 -6.42
C ASN A 107 0.34 -18.22 -7.55
N ALA A 108 1.12 -17.85 -8.58
CA ALA A 108 1.45 -18.73 -9.70
C ALA A 108 2.26 -19.96 -9.26
N THR A 109 3.01 -19.88 -8.18
CA THR A 109 3.76 -21.00 -7.60
C THR A 109 2.98 -21.78 -6.54
N GLY A 110 1.73 -21.38 -6.23
CA GLY A 110 0.92 -21.97 -5.16
C GLY A 110 1.46 -21.74 -3.74
N LYS A 111 2.46 -20.88 -3.60
CA LYS A 111 3.11 -20.62 -2.31
C LYS A 111 2.44 -19.51 -1.49
N CYS A 112 1.59 -18.68 -2.10
CA CYS A 112 0.90 -17.61 -1.39
C CYS A 112 -0.53 -18.01 -1.06
N GLN A 113 -0.78 -18.30 0.19
CA GLN A 113 -2.11 -18.63 0.73
C GLN A 113 -2.79 -17.42 1.37
N GLU A 114 -2.19 -16.23 1.27
CA GLU A 114 -2.74 -15.00 1.86
C GLU A 114 -3.86 -14.39 1.01
N VAL A 115 -3.83 -14.60 -0.31
CA VAL A 115 -4.80 -14.00 -1.23
C VAL A 115 -6.09 -14.79 -1.26
N VAL A 116 -7.13 -14.24 -0.65
CA VAL A 116 -8.48 -14.82 -0.62
C VAL A 116 -9.20 -14.69 -1.98
N TRP A 117 -9.04 -13.53 -2.60
CA TRP A 117 -9.59 -13.24 -3.92
C TRP A 117 -8.76 -12.14 -4.59
N GLY A 118 -8.11 -12.49 -5.68
CA GLY A 118 -7.33 -11.57 -6.50
C GLY A 118 -8.04 -11.23 -7.80
N LEU A 119 -7.78 -10.04 -8.31
CA LEU A 119 -8.15 -9.64 -9.66
C LEU A 119 -6.96 -9.91 -10.58
N ALA A 120 -7.15 -10.79 -11.56
CA ALA A 120 -6.11 -11.12 -12.53
C ALA A 120 -6.05 -10.10 -13.67
N ASP A 121 -4.90 -10.05 -14.34
CA ASP A 121 -4.67 -9.29 -15.57
C ASP A 121 -4.94 -7.78 -15.46
N GLN A 122 -4.23 -7.13 -14.53
CA GLN A 122 -4.32 -5.68 -14.30
C GLN A 122 -3.05 -4.94 -14.75
N SER A 123 -2.40 -5.40 -15.81
CA SER A 123 -1.14 -4.81 -16.30
C SER A 123 -1.26 -3.32 -16.61
N SER A 124 -2.37 -2.87 -17.17
CA SER A 124 -2.60 -1.46 -17.47
C SER A 124 -2.66 -0.58 -16.22
N ILE A 125 -3.29 -1.06 -15.14
CA ILE A 125 -3.36 -0.32 -13.86
C ILE A 125 -1.96 -0.27 -13.23
N VAL A 126 -1.24 -1.39 -13.24
CA VAL A 126 0.13 -1.46 -12.71
C VAL A 126 1.03 -0.49 -13.45
N ASN A 127 1.01 -0.48 -14.78
CA ASN A 127 1.79 0.47 -15.59
C ASN A 127 1.42 1.93 -15.30
N GLY A 128 0.15 2.21 -15.03
CA GLY A 128 -0.32 3.53 -14.64
C GLY A 128 0.26 4.02 -13.31
N CYS A 129 0.53 3.10 -12.38
CA CYS A 129 1.11 3.39 -11.07
C CYS A 129 2.64 3.46 -11.05
N LEU A 130 3.31 2.90 -12.07
CA LEU A 130 4.76 2.88 -12.12
C LEU A 130 5.33 4.25 -12.57
N PRO A 131 6.39 4.73 -11.94
CA PRO A 131 7.12 5.90 -12.41
C PRO A 131 7.68 5.68 -13.81
N ARG A 132 7.78 6.77 -14.59
CA ARG A 132 8.44 6.73 -15.89
C ARG A 132 9.90 6.35 -15.74
N ARG A 133 10.38 5.53 -16.67
CA ARG A 133 11.78 5.09 -16.72
C ARG A 133 12.25 4.35 -15.46
N MET A 134 11.32 3.72 -14.76
CA MET A 134 11.62 2.97 -13.56
C MET A 134 12.54 1.78 -13.82
N PHE A 135 12.41 1.15 -15.00
CA PHE A 135 13.17 -0.04 -15.35
C PHE A 135 13.93 0.15 -16.67
N LYS A 136 15.20 -0.19 -16.64
CA LYS A 136 16.01 -0.32 -17.85
C LYS A 136 15.98 -1.77 -18.32
N LYS A 137 15.60 -2.01 -19.56
CA LYS A 137 15.60 -3.34 -20.16
C LYS A 137 17.01 -3.79 -20.51
N THR A 138 17.18 -5.08 -20.79
CA THR A 138 18.47 -5.68 -21.17
C THR A 138 19.04 -5.13 -22.48
N ASP A 139 18.19 -4.56 -23.34
CA ASP A 139 18.57 -3.90 -24.59
C ASP A 139 18.89 -2.39 -24.41
N ASN A 140 19.06 -1.94 -23.18
CA ASN A 140 19.27 -0.55 -22.79
C ASN A 140 18.09 0.39 -23.02
N THR A 141 16.95 -0.10 -23.47
CA THR A 141 15.70 0.70 -23.50
C THR A 141 15.05 0.77 -22.13
N TRP A 142 14.26 1.82 -21.90
CA TRP A 142 13.51 1.95 -20.65
C TRP A 142 12.14 1.28 -20.78
N GLN A 143 11.70 0.64 -19.72
CA GLN A 143 10.31 0.19 -19.64
C GLN A 143 9.42 1.38 -19.31
N ASP A 144 8.33 1.52 -20.07
CA ASP A 144 7.39 2.60 -19.85
C ASP A 144 6.51 2.32 -18.62
N GLY A 145 6.73 3.11 -17.57
CA GLY A 145 5.72 3.46 -16.60
C GLY A 145 5.04 4.75 -17.04
N TRP A 146 3.81 4.96 -16.66
CA TRP A 146 3.05 6.12 -17.14
C TRP A 146 3.00 7.27 -16.12
N SER A 147 3.38 7.03 -14.87
CA SER A 147 3.27 8.01 -13.77
C SER A 147 1.87 8.65 -13.70
N GLY A 148 0.85 7.88 -14.04
CA GLY A 148 -0.52 8.39 -14.12
C GLY A 148 -1.24 8.42 -12.78
N VAL A 149 -0.79 7.64 -11.82
CA VAL A 149 -1.36 7.55 -10.47
C VAL A 149 -0.23 7.61 -9.45
N SER A 150 -0.32 8.56 -8.54
CA SER A 150 0.61 8.71 -7.42
C SER A 150 -0.16 8.80 -6.11
N PRO A 151 0.40 8.29 -5.01
CA PRO A 151 -0.22 8.47 -3.70
C PRO A 151 -0.20 9.96 -3.31
N THR A 152 -1.21 10.39 -2.60
CA THR A 152 -1.21 11.72 -1.99
C THR A 152 -0.25 11.77 -0.80
N LEU A 153 0.19 12.97 -0.41
CA LEU A 153 1.00 13.15 0.79
C LEU A 153 0.27 12.62 2.05
N GLU A 154 -1.04 12.78 2.11
CA GLU A 154 -1.85 12.24 3.20
C GLU A 154 -1.81 10.70 3.25
N ALA A 155 -1.79 10.03 2.11
CA ALA A 155 -1.60 8.58 2.08
C ALA A 155 -0.19 8.19 2.57
N ILE A 156 0.83 8.96 2.22
CA ILE A 156 2.21 8.75 2.69
C ILE A 156 2.34 8.95 4.21
N LYS A 157 1.61 9.90 4.78
CA LYS A 157 1.57 10.13 6.24
C LYS A 157 0.96 8.96 7.03
N GLN A 158 0.16 8.10 6.40
CA GLN A 158 -0.42 6.93 7.05
C GLN A 158 0.59 5.79 7.32
N PHE A 159 1.77 5.88 6.74
CA PHE A 159 2.85 4.95 7.06
C PHE A 159 3.65 5.45 8.25
N TYR A 160 3.96 4.55 9.16
CA TYR A 160 4.68 4.85 10.39
C TYR A 160 6.20 4.87 10.18
N THR A 161 6.91 5.34 11.21
CA THR A 161 8.35 5.12 11.34
C THR A 161 8.66 3.63 11.55
N LYS A 162 9.91 3.23 11.40
CA LYS A 162 10.36 1.85 11.68
C LYS A 162 10.07 1.39 13.11
N ASP A 163 9.91 2.34 14.04
CA ASP A 163 9.65 2.09 15.46
C ASP A 163 8.14 2.21 15.79
N GLY A 164 7.28 2.35 14.79
CA GLY A 164 5.83 2.34 14.92
C GLY A 164 5.18 3.67 15.34
N TYR A 165 5.90 4.79 15.22
CA TYR A 165 5.36 6.12 15.52
C TYR A 165 4.86 6.83 14.26
N PRO A 166 3.80 7.68 14.37
CA PRO A 166 3.41 8.55 13.26
C PRO A 166 4.54 9.49 12.86
N ILE A 167 4.70 9.74 11.56
CA ILE A 167 5.72 10.70 11.09
C ILE A 167 5.40 12.17 11.41
N THR A 168 4.17 12.43 11.84
CA THR A 168 3.75 13.73 12.36
C THR A 168 4.20 13.99 13.79
N ASP A 169 4.76 12.99 14.46
CA ASP A 169 5.42 13.13 15.75
C ASP A 169 6.88 13.57 15.54
N GLU A 170 7.11 14.87 15.56
CA GLU A 170 8.44 15.47 15.32
C GLU A 170 9.49 15.10 16.38
N SER A 171 9.07 14.55 17.52
CA SER A 171 10.00 13.99 18.52
C SER A 171 10.57 12.62 18.11
N ARG A 172 9.94 11.98 17.12
CA ARG A 172 10.26 10.62 16.64
C ARG A 172 10.59 10.57 15.16
N PHE A 173 10.34 11.65 14.44
CA PHE A 173 10.64 11.81 13.04
C PHE A 173 11.13 13.24 12.75
N TYR A 174 11.53 13.53 11.54
CA TYR A 174 11.97 14.85 11.12
C TYR A 174 10.84 15.87 11.15
N PRO A 175 11.12 17.15 11.47
CA PRO A 175 10.17 18.26 11.28
C PRO A 175 9.66 18.31 9.85
N GLN A 176 8.44 18.76 9.67
CA GLN A 176 7.77 18.72 8.36
C GLN A 176 8.48 19.57 7.30
N ASP A 177 9.09 20.68 7.68
CA ASP A 177 9.85 21.56 6.81
C ASP A 177 11.16 20.93 6.30
N GLU A 178 11.68 19.91 7.01
CA GLU A 178 12.87 19.17 6.62
C GLU A 178 12.60 17.93 5.75
N TRP A 179 11.34 17.54 5.54
CA TRP A 179 11.02 16.27 4.88
C TRP A 179 11.62 16.10 3.49
N TYR A 180 11.80 17.22 2.78
CA TYR A 180 12.35 17.22 1.41
C TYR A 180 13.87 17.43 1.37
N ASP A 181 14.51 17.61 2.49
CA ASP A 181 15.96 17.66 2.56
C ASP A 181 16.57 16.29 2.25
N VAL A 182 17.76 16.31 1.65
CA VAL A 182 18.51 15.08 1.36
C VAL A 182 19.04 14.47 2.65
N ALA A 183 18.76 13.20 2.85
CA ALA A 183 19.21 12.45 4.04
C ALA A 183 20.57 11.75 3.87
N GLY A 184 21.14 11.79 2.69
CA GLY A 184 22.51 11.30 2.39
C GLY A 184 22.66 9.80 2.15
N GLN A 185 21.89 8.92 2.78
CA GLN A 185 22.04 7.46 2.58
C GLN A 185 20.69 6.75 2.52
N SER A 186 20.58 5.82 1.56
CA SER A 186 19.51 4.83 1.54
C SER A 186 19.70 3.84 2.68
N ILE A 187 18.65 3.61 3.47
CA ILE A 187 18.66 2.63 4.56
C ILE A 187 18.73 1.20 4.01
N ILE A 188 18.35 1.00 2.76
CA ILE A 188 18.10 -0.30 2.18
C ILE A 188 19.33 -0.86 1.49
N ASN A 189 20.21 0.01 0.96
CA ASN A 189 21.39 -0.41 0.22
C ASN A 189 22.66 0.11 0.87
N SER A 190 23.44 -0.81 1.42
CA SER A 190 24.83 -0.59 1.77
C SER A 190 25.76 -0.62 0.53
N GLU A 191 25.25 -1.05 -0.63
CA GLU A 191 26.04 -1.14 -1.84
C GLU A 191 25.60 -0.12 -2.88
N PRO A 192 26.50 0.77 -3.33
CA PRO A 192 26.31 1.57 -4.52
C PRO A 192 26.51 0.68 -5.77
N SER A 193 25.66 -0.32 -5.96
CA SER A 193 25.77 -1.20 -7.12
C SER A 193 25.20 -0.57 -8.39
N TYR A 194 24.86 0.70 -8.33
CA TYR A 194 24.35 1.44 -9.46
C TYR A 194 25.37 2.46 -9.95
N SER A 195 26.09 2.08 -10.99
CA SER A 195 26.98 2.98 -11.76
C SER A 195 26.17 3.83 -12.77
N GLY A 196 24.99 4.24 -12.43
CA GLY A 196 24.14 5.03 -13.29
C GLY A 196 24.01 6.47 -12.80
N GLU A 197 23.55 7.31 -13.65
CA GLU A 197 23.43 8.76 -13.62
C GLU A 197 22.70 9.38 -12.40
N LEU A 198 22.27 8.57 -11.44
CA LEU A 198 21.63 9.01 -10.18
C LEU A 198 22.49 8.56 -9.01
N ASN A 199 22.77 9.49 -8.11
CA ASN A 199 23.40 9.19 -6.84
C ASN A 199 22.42 8.34 -6.02
N ALA A 200 22.61 7.03 -6.05
CA ALA A 200 21.72 6.05 -5.38
C ALA A 200 21.60 6.29 -3.85
N ASN A 201 22.41 7.21 -3.32
CA ASN A 201 22.43 7.56 -1.91
C ASN A 201 21.62 8.81 -1.56
N GLU A 202 21.09 9.52 -2.55
CA GLU A 202 20.34 10.75 -2.32
C GLU A 202 18.84 10.46 -2.21
N ILE A 203 18.41 10.12 -1.02
CA ILE A 203 16.99 10.05 -0.70
C ILE A 203 16.60 11.17 0.24
N ILE A 204 15.37 11.63 0.12
CA ILE A 204 14.82 12.67 1.01
C ILE A 204 14.47 12.08 2.38
N LYS A 205 14.55 12.91 3.42
CA LYS A 205 14.26 12.53 4.81
C LYS A 205 12.90 11.87 4.96
N LEU A 206 11.88 12.33 4.23
CA LEU A 206 10.53 11.74 4.21
C LEU A 206 10.54 10.23 3.92
N ASN A 207 11.48 9.73 3.15
CA ASN A 207 11.55 8.33 2.72
C ASN A 207 12.48 7.47 3.58
N THR A 208 13.06 8.03 4.64
CA THR A 208 13.97 7.32 5.54
C THR A 208 13.27 6.86 6.82
N HIS A 209 13.84 5.89 7.52
CA HIS A 209 13.37 5.41 8.82
C HIS A 209 11.88 5.02 8.87
N ARG A 210 11.35 4.51 7.76
CA ARG A 210 9.94 4.10 7.63
C ARG A 210 9.76 2.59 7.91
N GLU A 211 8.53 2.21 8.18
CA GLU A 211 8.15 0.82 8.38
C GLU A 211 8.33 -0.03 7.10
N PRO A 212 8.45 -1.38 7.20
CA PRO A 212 8.63 -2.25 6.03
C PRO A 212 7.54 -2.10 4.97
N ARG A 213 6.29 -1.84 5.36
CA ARG A 213 5.16 -1.65 4.46
C ARG A 213 5.36 -0.46 3.53
N PHE A 214 5.99 0.62 4.00
CA PHE A 214 6.34 1.77 3.17
C PHE A 214 7.24 1.35 2.01
N TYR A 215 8.34 0.67 2.31
CA TYR A 215 9.30 0.22 1.30
C TYR A 215 8.77 -0.89 0.39
N ALA A 216 7.77 -1.63 0.84
CA ALA A 216 7.13 -2.63 0.01
C ALA A 216 6.25 -2.02 -1.08
N TRP A 217 5.64 -0.86 -0.81
CA TRP A 217 4.55 -0.33 -1.63
C TRP A 217 4.84 1.02 -2.27
N MET A 218 5.79 1.79 -1.73
CA MET A 218 6.12 3.12 -2.22
C MET A 218 7.39 3.08 -3.08
N ALA A 219 7.25 3.53 -4.32
CA ALA A 219 8.37 3.77 -5.22
C ALA A 219 8.78 5.25 -5.12
N PHE A 220 10.08 5.51 -4.92
CA PHE A 220 10.62 6.85 -4.79
C PHE A 220 12.07 6.91 -5.30
N SER A 221 12.55 8.09 -5.67
CA SER A 221 13.91 8.28 -6.15
C SER A 221 14.95 7.85 -5.12
N GLY A 222 15.91 7.05 -5.55
CA GLY A 222 16.95 6.47 -4.69
C GLY A 222 16.49 5.26 -3.87
N GLY A 223 15.22 4.87 -3.97
CA GLY A 223 14.68 3.68 -3.34
C GLY A 223 14.94 2.41 -4.15
N GLU A 224 14.95 1.27 -3.48
CA GLU A 224 14.96 -0.02 -4.13
C GLU A 224 13.54 -0.52 -4.33
N TYR A 225 13.15 -0.69 -5.57
CA TYR A 225 11.90 -1.33 -5.96
C TYR A 225 12.23 -2.65 -6.65
N GLY A 226 12.47 -3.70 -5.86
CA GLY A 226 12.97 -4.98 -6.32
C GLY A 226 12.15 -5.57 -7.43
N THR A 227 12.62 -5.45 -8.64
CA THR A 227 12.16 -6.24 -9.76
C THR A 227 13.34 -6.99 -10.35
N LYS A 228 13.11 -8.25 -10.71
CA LYS A 228 14.14 -9.07 -11.36
C LYS A 228 14.48 -8.61 -12.78
N LEU A 229 13.85 -7.56 -13.30
CA LEU A 229 14.02 -7.14 -14.68
C LEU A 229 15.34 -6.39 -14.91
N VAL A 230 15.87 -5.76 -13.89
CA VAL A 230 17.23 -5.18 -13.94
C VAL A 230 17.84 -5.44 -12.58
N LYS A 231 19.03 -6.03 -12.54
CA LYS A 231 19.76 -6.33 -11.31
C LYS A 231 19.72 -5.13 -10.37
N ASN A 232 18.89 -5.21 -9.31
CA ASN A 232 18.87 -4.29 -8.17
C ASN A 232 19.12 -2.81 -8.51
N ALA A 233 18.47 -2.32 -9.57
CA ALA A 233 18.60 -0.91 -9.91
C ALA A 233 17.74 -0.09 -8.96
N PRO A 234 18.28 0.89 -8.23
CA PRO A 234 17.47 1.88 -7.53
C PRO A 234 16.64 2.69 -8.54
N ILE A 235 15.51 3.16 -8.10
CA ILE A 235 14.60 3.99 -8.89
C ILE A 235 15.15 5.41 -8.97
#